data_11d846be13c5d1610e3be84b712a4d98
#
_entry.id   11d846be13c5d1610e3be84b712a4d98
#
_cell.length_a   1.000
_cell.length_b   1.000
_cell.length_c   1.000
_cell.angle_alpha   90.00
_cell.angle_beta   90.00
_cell.angle_gamma   90.00
#
_symmetry.space_group_name_H-M   'P 1'
#
loop_
_entity.id
_entity.type
_entity.pdbx_description
1 polymer ?
#
loop_
_entity_poly.entity_id
_entity_poly.type
_entity_poly.pdbx_seq_one_letter_code
_entity_poly.pdbx_strand_id
1 'polypeptide(L)'
;DNNVCDVLFRFLGGPEAVNRYIAGLGIGETVIVADEETMHRHTDNQYLNWTTPLAAVRLLERFRRGELLSAAYGDFLLETMFATETGPDKLRGLLPPGVAVAHKTGSAFRDAQGVMVADNDIGIVRLPDGRSYSIAVFVMDSREDDRTNAAVIARISRLVYDYATRR
;
A
#
# COMPACT_ATOMS: atom_id res chain seq x y z
N ASP A 1 -9.65 8.19 -3.10
CA ASP A 1 -10.53 9.26 -2.60
C ASP A 1 -10.79 9.03 -1.10
N ASN A 2 -10.27 9.94 -0.26
CA ASN A 2 -10.32 9.84 1.20
C ASN A 2 -11.77 9.92 1.73
N ASN A 3 -12.61 10.75 1.12
CA ASN A 3 -14.02 10.85 1.53
C ASN A 3 -14.77 9.53 1.30
N VAL A 4 -14.48 8.85 0.20
CA VAL A 4 -15.07 7.52 -0.07
C VAL A 4 -14.55 6.49 0.92
N CYS A 5 -13.27 6.55 1.31
CA CYS A 5 -12.71 5.69 2.34
C CYS A 5 -13.48 5.85 3.67
N ASP A 6 -13.75 7.08 4.09
CA ASP A 6 -14.52 7.35 5.32
C ASP A 6 -15.98 6.91 5.23
N VAL A 7 -16.60 7.03 4.04
CA VAL A 7 -17.94 6.45 3.83
C VAL A 7 -17.91 4.93 4.01
N LEU A 8 -16.90 4.25 3.47
CA LEU A 8 -16.74 2.81 3.64
C LEU A 8 -16.48 2.43 5.09
N PHE A 9 -15.64 3.18 5.82
CA PHE A 9 -15.44 2.96 7.26
C PHE A 9 -16.77 3.05 8.02
N ARG A 10 -17.58 4.10 7.78
CA ARG A 10 -18.90 4.23 8.43
C ARG A 10 -19.83 3.07 8.09
N PHE A 11 -19.86 2.64 6.84
CA PHE A 11 -20.67 1.50 6.40
C PHE A 11 -20.25 0.19 7.08
N LEU A 12 -18.95 -0.01 7.34
CA LEU A 12 -18.40 -1.21 7.97
C LEU A 12 -18.44 -1.17 9.50
N GLY A 13 -18.89 -0.08 10.12
CA GLY A 13 -18.95 0.07 11.58
C GLY A 13 -17.72 0.73 12.21
N GLY A 14 -17.00 1.52 11.42
CA GLY A 14 -15.85 2.34 11.84
C GLY A 14 -14.50 1.66 11.70
N PRO A 15 -13.41 2.42 11.91
CA PRO A 15 -12.03 1.92 11.84
C PRO A 15 -11.78 0.72 12.76
N GLU A 16 -12.37 0.72 13.96
CA GLU A 16 -12.22 -0.38 14.93
C GLU A 16 -12.82 -1.70 14.42
N ALA A 17 -13.90 -1.64 13.62
CA ALA A 17 -14.48 -2.85 13.02
C ALA A 17 -13.52 -3.43 11.97
N VAL A 18 -12.92 -2.58 11.15
CA VAL A 18 -11.89 -2.98 10.19
C VAL A 18 -10.65 -3.52 10.91
N ASN A 19 -10.21 -2.85 11.97
CA ASN A 19 -9.08 -3.31 12.78
C ASN A 19 -9.31 -4.69 13.38
N ARG A 20 -10.50 -4.95 13.93
CA ARG A 20 -10.86 -6.29 14.43
C ARG A 20 -10.84 -7.35 13.34
N TYR A 21 -11.31 -7.01 12.14
CA TYR A 21 -11.25 -7.93 10.99
C TYR A 21 -9.79 -8.27 10.63
N ILE A 22 -8.92 -7.26 10.48
CA ILE A 22 -7.50 -7.46 10.17
C ILE A 22 -6.79 -8.28 11.26
N ALA A 23 -7.07 -7.97 12.55
CA ALA A 23 -6.53 -8.75 13.66
C ALA A 23 -6.99 -10.22 13.61
N GLY A 24 -8.25 -10.47 13.26
CA GLY A 24 -8.80 -11.82 13.06
C GLY A 24 -8.15 -12.61 11.93
N LEU A 25 -7.51 -11.94 10.98
CA LEU A 25 -6.72 -12.60 9.95
C LEU A 25 -5.38 -13.17 10.48
N GLY A 26 -4.95 -12.81 11.67
CA GLY A 26 -3.68 -13.28 12.24
C GLY A 26 -2.44 -12.74 11.51
N ILE A 27 -2.55 -11.62 10.82
CA ILE A 27 -1.44 -11.00 10.09
C ILE A 27 -0.45 -10.36 11.05
N GLY A 28 -0.94 -9.83 12.19
CA GLY A 28 -0.15 -9.13 13.21
C GLY A 28 0.30 -7.73 12.75
N GLU A 29 0.91 -6.99 13.65
CA GLU A 29 1.63 -5.74 13.37
C GLU A 29 0.88 -4.75 12.45
N THR A 30 -0.43 -4.61 12.67
CA THR A 30 -1.30 -3.66 11.93
C THR A 30 -2.32 -3.08 12.88
N VAL A 31 -2.44 -1.76 12.89
CA VAL A 31 -3.42 -1.01 13.69
C VAL A 31 -4.14 -0.02 12.79
N ILE A 32 -5.47 -0.07 12.83
CA ILE A 32 -6.37 0.86 12.11
C ILE A 32 -7.38 1.38 13.14
N VAL A 33 -7.19 2.62 13.60
CA VAL A 33 -8.00 3.24 14.65
C VAL A 33 -8.51 4.64 14.28
N ALA A 34 -8.06 5.18 13.18
CA ALA A 34 -8.44 6.50 12.68
C ALA A 34 -8.95 6.41 11.23
N ASP A 35 -9.99 7.18 10.94
CA ASP A 35 -10.44 7.46 9.58
C ASP A 35 -9.62 8.60 8.96
N GLU A 36 -9.85 8.88 7.69
CA GLU A 36 -9.12 9.92 6.95
C GLU A 36 -9.37 11.32 7.55
N GLU A 37 -10.61 11.62 7.96
CA GLU A 37 -10.94 12.89 8.60
C GLU A 37 -10.13 13.08 9.90
N THR A 38 -10.02 12.05 10.72
CA THR A 38 -9.25 12.10 11.96
C THR A 38 -7.76 12.29 11.70
N MET A 39 -7.20 11.59 10.71
CA MET A 39 -5.80 11.74 10.34
C MET A 39 -5.48 13.13 9.79
N HIS A 40 -6.44 13.80 9.13
CA HIS A 40 -6.26 15.14 8.57
C HIS A 40 -6.32 16.26 9.61
N ARG A 41 -6.92 16.03 10.78
CA ARG A 41 -7.09 17.08 11.81
C ARG A 41 -5.77 17.52 12.45
N HIS A 42 -4.79 16.61 12.55
CA HIS A 42 -3.51 16.84 13.19
C HIS A 42 -2.42 15.97 12.59
N THR A 43 -1.21 16.51 12.43
CA THR A 43 -0.08 15.73 11.87
C THR A 43 0.21 14.49 12.70
N ASP A 44 0.17 14.59 14.03
CA ASP A 44 0.41 13.46 14.94
C ASP A 44 -0.62 12.33 14.76
N ASN A 45 -1.83 12.65 14.31
CA ASN A 45 -2.86 11.63 14.06
C ASN A 45 -2.50 10.69 12.90
N GLN A 46 -1.58 11.08 12.04
CA GLN A 46 -1.11 10.24 10.94
C GLN A 46 -0.30 9.03 11.42
N TYR A 47 0.17 9.04 12.66
CA TYR A 47 0.84 7.90 13.29
C TYR A 47 -0.12 6.94 14.01
N LEU A 48 -1.42 7.26 14.10
CA LEU A 48 -2.41 6.40 14.76
C LEU A 48 -2.62 5.09 14.02
N ASN A 49 -2.64 5.14 12.69
CA ASN A 49 -2.70 3.97 11.83
C ASN A 49 -1.27 3.56 11.45
N TRP A 50 -0.94 2.30 11.65
CA TRP A 50 0.37 1.80 11.28
C TRP A 50 0.35 0.33 10.90
N THR A 51 1.32 -0.07 10.11
CA THR A 51 1.59 -1.47 9.77
C THR A 51 3.07 -1.63 9.45
N THR A 52 3.54 -2.88 9.39
CA THR A 52 4.89 -3.17 8.91
C THR A 52 4.89 -3.60 7.45
N PRO A 53 5.99 -3.43 6.69
CA PRO A 53 6.09 -3.95 5.33
C PRO A 53 5.81 -5.46 5.25
N LEU A 54 6.24 -6.22 6.25
CA LEU A 54 5.99 -7.66 6.29
C LEU A 54 4.51 -7.99 6.48
N ALA A 55 3.80 -7.26 7.35
CA ALA A 55 2.36 -7.44 7.55
C ALA A 55 1.57 -7.08 6.27
N ALA A 56 1.95 -5.98 5.61
CA ALA A 56 1.36 -5.58 4.33
C ALA A 56 1.58 -6.65 3.24
N VAL A 57 2.79 -7.19 3.12
CA VAL A 57 3.08 -8.29 2.18
C VAL A 57 2.27 -9.54 2.51
N ARG A 58 2.13 -9.92 3.78
CA ARG A 58 1.29 -11.05 4.20
C ARG A 58 -0.17 -10.88 3.81
N LEU A 59 -0.71 -9.66 3.98
CA LEU A 59 -2.07 -9.34 3.55
C LEU A 59 -2.24 -9.48 2.03
N LEU A 60 -1.32 -8.90 1.25
CA LEU A 60 -1.31 -9.01 -0.21
C LEU A 60 -1.19 -10.46 -0.69
N GLU A 61 -0.35 -11.28 -0.04
CA GLU A 61 -0.20 -12.69 -0.38
C GLU A 61 -1.48 -13.50 -0.11
N ARG A 62 -2.15 -13.27 1.01
CA ARG A 62 -3.44 -13.91 1.28
C ARG A 62 -4.52 -13.47 0.30
N PHE A 63 -4.53 -12.16 -0.05
CA PHE A 63 -5.41 -11.66 -1.11
C PHE A 63 -5.12 -12.33 -2.45
N ARG A 64 -3.87 -12.39 -2.87
CA ARG A 64 -3.43 -13.02 -4.12
C ARG A 64 -3.78 -14.50 -4.22
N ARG A 65 -3.80 -15.21 -3.08
CA ARG A 65 -4.19 -16.62 -2.99
C ARG A 65 -5.70 -16.86 -2.95
N GLY A 66 -6.51 -15.79 -3.00
CA GLY A 66 -7.96 -15.89 -2.92
C GLY A 66 -8.50 -16.28 -1.54
N GLU A 67 -7.72 -16.04 -0.48
CA GLU A 67 -8.09 -16.43 0.88
C GLU A 67 -8.99 -15.39 1.59
N LEU A 68 -9.14 -14.20 1.04
CA LEU A 68 -9.81 -13.08 1.72
C LEU A 68 -11.17 -12.72 1.12
N LEU A 69 -11.35 -12.93 -0.17
CA LEU A 69 -12.54 -12.52 -0.91
C LEU A 69 -13.04 -13.66 -1.79
N SER A 70 -14.32 -13.62 -2.19
CA SER A 70 -14.77 -14.49 -3.27
C SER A 70 -14.05 -14.17 -4.58
N ALA A 71 -13.99 -15.11 -5.50
CA ALA A 71 -13.27 -14.92 -6.77
C ALA A 71 -13.70 -13.63 -7.50
N ALA A 72 -15.01 -13.38 -7.63
CA ALA A 72 -15.53 -12.21 -8.33
C ALA A 72 -15.08 -10.88 -7.69
N TYR A 73 -15.07 -10.78 -6.35
CA TYR A 73 -14.60 -9.58 -5.66
C TYR A 73 -13.08 -9.46 -5.64
N GLY A 74 -12.39 -10.59 -5.58
CA GLY A 74 -10.93 -10.65 -5.69
C GLY A 74 -10.45 -10.16 -7.05
N ASP A 75 -11.06 -10.64 -8.13
CA ASP A 75 -10.75 -10.22 -9.51
C ASP A 75 -11.05 -8.74 -9.71
N PHE A 76 -12.23 -8.26 -9.27
CA PHE A 76 -12.58 -6.84 -9.34
C PHE A 76 -11.57 -5.94 -8.63
N LEU A 77 -11.17 -6.29 -7.40
CA LEU A 77 -10.19 -5.51 -6.65
C LEU A 77 -8.82 -5.54 -7.34
N LEU A 78 -8.38 -6.70 -7.81
CA LEU A 78 -7.10 -6.86 -8.49
C LEU A 78 -7.05 -6.05 -9.79
N GLU A 79 -8.10 -6.08 -10.60
CA GLU A 79 -8.22 -5.26 -11.81
C GLU A 79 -8.21 -3.76 -11.48
N THR A 80 -8.93 -3.36 -10.43
CA THR A 80 -8.93 -1.97 -9.95
C THR A 80 -7.52 -1.54 -9.53
N MET A 81 -6.77 -2.39 -8.85
CA MET A 81 -5.38 -2.11 -8.47
C MET A 81 -4.45 -2.03 -9.69
N PHE A 82 -4.66 -2.85 -10.74
CA PHE A 82 -3.91 -2.74 -11.99
C PHE A 82 -4.20 -1.44 -12.75
N ALA A 83 -5.42 -0.92 -12.64
CA ALA A 83 -5.85 0.33 -13.25
C ALA A 83 -5.40 1.58 -12.48
N THR A 84 -4.67 1.43 -11.37
CA THR A 84 -4.18 2.56 -10.57
C THR A 84 -3.23 3.43 -11.38
N GLU A 85 -3.49 4.73 -11.42
CA GLU A 85 -2.67 5.73 -12.11
C GLU A 85 -1.83 6.59 -11.14
N THR A 86 -2.13 6.56 -9.84
CA THR A 86 -1.40 7.34 -8.83
C THR A 86 -0.01 6.79 -8.57
N GLY A 87 0.99 7.66 -8.34
CA GLY A 87 2.37 7.29 -8.05
C GLY A 87 3.04 6.50 -9.18
N PRO A 88 2.97 6.96 -10.45
CA PRO A 88 3.59 6.26 -11.58
C PRO A 88 5.11 6.14 -11.47
N ASP A 89 5.70 6.96 -10.63
CA ASP A 89 7.13 7.07 -10.33
C ASP A 89 7.58 6.27 -9.10
N LYS A 90 6.64 5.60 -8.41
CA LYS A 90 6.92 4.74 -7.25
C LYS A 90 7.21 3.29 -7.68
N LEU A 91 6.47 2.29 -7.22
CA LEU A 91 6.76 0.87 -7.55
C LEU A 91 6.93 0.62 -9.06
N ARG A 92 6.18 1.33 -9.90
CA ARG A 92 6.25 1.20 -11.36
C ARG A 92 7.43 1.95 -12.00
N GLY A 93 7.97 2.97 -11.33
CA GLY A 93 8.79 4.03 -11.93
C GLY A 93 10.06 3.57 -12.64
N LEU A 94 10.68 2.47 -12.22
CA LEU A 94 11.90 1.92 -12.85
C LEU A 94 11.74 0.48 -13.36
N LEU A 95 10.52 -0.06 -13.34
CA LEU A 95 10.27 -1.38 -13.94
C LEU A 95 10.29 -1.29 -15.47
N PRO A 96 10.63 -2.40 -16.16
CA PRO A 96 10.60 -2.41 -17.61
C PRO A 96 9.21 -2.08 -18.17
N PRO A 97 9.12 -1.44 -19.35
CA PRO A 97 7.83 -1.18 -19.99
C PRO A 97 7.00 -2.46 -20.13
N GLY A 98 5.70 -2.35 -19.85
CA GLY A 98 4.75 -3.47 -19.96
C GLY A 98 4.68 -4.39 -18.74
N VAL A 99 5.50 -4.20 -17.71
CA VAL A 99 5.35 -4.94 -16.45
C VAL A 99 4.07 -4.49 -15.76
N ALA A 100 3.17 -5.45 -15.52
CA ALA A 100 1.91 -5.17 -14.84
C ALA A 100 2.10 -5.13 -13.33
N VAL A 101 1.65 -4.02 -12.71
CA VAL A 101 1.70 -3.79 -11.27
C VAL A 101 0.33 -3.40 -10.76
N ALA A 102 -0.27 -4.26 -9.95
CA ALA A 102 -1.46 -3.94 -9.17
C ALA A 102 -1.00 -3.30 -7.87
N HIS A 103 -1.28 -2.00 -7.65
CA HIS A 103 -0.73 -1.31 -6.49
C HIS A 103 -1.67 -0.28 -5.87
N LYS A 104 -1.34 0.15 -4.65
CA LYS A 104 -1.99 1.26 -3.95
C LYS A 104 -0.95 2.09 -3.23
N THR A 105 -0.91 3.37 -3.56
CA THR A 105 -0.04 4.37 -2.91
C THR A 105 -0.68 4.93 -1.64
N GLY A 106 0.15 5.45 -0.73
CA GLY A 106 -0.28 6.25 0.40
C GLY A 106 0.77 7.31 0.68
N SER A 107 0.37 8.59 0.72
CA SER A 107 1.24 9.70 1.05
C SER A 107 0.57 10.55 2.12
N ALA A 108 1.30 10.83 3.19
CA ALA A 108 0.89 11.71 4.27
C ALA A 108 1.22 13.18 3.95
N PHE A 109 0.89 14.07 4.87
CA PHE A 109 1.31 15.46 4.79
C PHE A 109 2.69 15.65 5.42
N ARG A 110 3.36 16.75 5.05
CA ARG A 110 4.54 17.21 5.76
C ARG A 110 4.13 17.95 7.04
N ASP A 111 4.89 17.70 8.09
CA ASP A 111 4.73 18.46 9.34
C ASP A 111 5.25 19.90 9.20
N ALA A 112 5.17 20.68 10.28
CA ALA A 112 5.65 22.06 10.33
C ALA A 112 7.18 22.19 10.15
N GLN A 113 7.93 21.11 10.31
CA GLN A 113 9.37 21.00 10.09
C GLN A 113 9.73 20.49 8.70
N GLY A 114 8.74 20.28 7.83
CA GLY A 114 8.90 19.77 6.48
C GLY A 114 9.14 18.26 6.40
N VAL A 115 8.95 17.53 7.49
CA VAL A 115 9.10 16.07 7.51
C VAL A 115 7.86 15.40 6.90
N MET A 116 8.05 14.56 5.89
CA MET A 116 7.02 13.69 5.32
C MET A 116 6.81 12.51 6.28
N VAL A 117 5.63 12.45 6.91
CA VAL A 117 5.31 11.39 7.88
C VAL A 117 5.37 10.01 7.24
N ALA A 118 4.75 9.85 6.07
CA ALA A 118 4.79 8.59 5.33
C ALA A 118 4.65 8.83 3.82
N ASP A 119 5.40 8.08 3.02
CA ASP A 119 5.25 8.02 1.56
C ASP A 119 5.48 6.57 1.11
N ASN A 120 4.40 5.89 0.78
CA ASN A 120 4.36 4.43 0.70
C ASN A 120 3.79 3.95 -0.64
N ASP A 121 4.17 2.73 -1.02
CA ASP A 121 3.48 2.01 -2.09
C ASP A 121 3.53 0.49 -1.80
N ILE A 122 2.41 -0.19 -1.99
CA ILE A 122 2.30 -1.64 -1.84
C ILE A 122 1.63 -2.23 -3.07
N GLY A 123 2.02 -3.46 -3.46
CA GLY A 123 1.44 -4.04 -4.65
C GLY A 123 1.83 -5.47 -4.94
N ILE A 124 1.26 -5.97 -6.04
CA ILE A 124 1.54 -7.27 -6.65
C ILE A 124 2.12 -7.03 -8.04
N VAL A 125 3.31 -7.54 -8.29
CA VAL A 125 4.00 -7.43 -9.57
C VAL A 125 3.89 -8.75 -10.30
N ARG A 126 3.45 -8.70 -11.57
CA ARG A 126 3.38 -9.87 -12.45
C ARG A 126 4.64 -9.97 -13.29
N LEU A 127 5.30 -11.12 -13.25
CA LEU A 127 6.51 -11.41 -14.02
C LEU A 127 6.16 -11.86 -15.44
N PRO A 128 7.09 -11.74 -16.41
CA PRO A 128 6.86 -12.16 -17.79
C PRO A 128 6.60 -13.66 -17.96
N ASP A 129 7.06 -14.48 -17.04
CA ASP A 129 6.86 -15.94 -17.02
C ASP A 129 5.54 -16.38 -16.34
N GLY A 130 4.68 -15.43 -15.97
CA GLY A 130 3.39 -15.65 -15.33
C GLY A 130 3.45 -15.78 -13.81
N ARG A 131 4.62 -15.86 -13.19
CA ARG A 131 4.76 -15.77 -11.74
C ARG A 131 4.40 -14.36 -11.26
N SER A 132 4.18 -14.21 -9.97
CA SER A 132 3.99 -12.90 -9.34
C SER A 132 4.58 -12.88 -7.94
N TYR A 133 4.87 -11.68 -7.43
CA TYR A 133 5.30 -11.47 -6.06
C TYR A 133 4.60 -10.24 -5.48
N SER A 134 4.47 -10.21 -4.16
CA SER A 134 3.97 -9.07 -3.41
C SER A 134 5.13 -8.24 -2.89
N ILE A 135 4.96 -6.92 -2.88
CA ILE A 135 5.95 -5.96 -2.43
C ILE A 135 5.30 -4.86 -1.60
N ALA A 136 5.97 -4.41 -0.56
CA ALA A 136 5.60 -3.23 0.21
C ALA A 136 6.85 -2.41 0.49
N VAL A 137 6.83 -1.13 0.16
CA VAL A 137 7.93 -0.19 0.43
C VAL A 137 7.37 1.01 1.16
N PHE A 138 7.90 1.25 2.35
CA PHE A 138 7.50 2.35 3.23
C PHE A 138 8.68 3.31 3.44
N VAL A 139 8.41 4.58 3.19
CA VAL A 139 9.29 5.69 3.54
C VAL A 139 8.62 6.45 4.68
N MET A 140 9.31 6.62 5.79
CA MET A 140 8.78 7.23 7.00
C MET A 140 9.71 8.33 7.50
N ASP A 141 9.13 9.40 8.03
CA ASP A 141 9.84 10.53 8.64
C ASP A 141 10.94 11.14 7.74
N SER A 142 10.63 11.24 6.45
CA SER A 142 11.58 11.70 5.45
C SER A 142 11.65 13.23 5.38
N ARG A 143 12.87 13.76 5.34
CA ARG A 143 13.17 15.17 5.03
C ARG A 143 13.46 15.41 3.56
N GLU A 144 13.54 14.34 2.77
CA GLU A 144 13.77 14.40 1.35
C GLU A 144 12.52 14.91 0.60
N ASP A 145 12.69 15.40 -0.62
CA ASP A 145 11.57 15.77 -1.48
C ASP A 145 10.80 14.54 -1.98
N ASP A 146 9.60 14.78 -2.50
CA ASP A 146 8.71 13.71 -2.95
C ASP A 146 9.31 12.91 -4.10
N ARG A 147 10.11 13.55 -4.96
CA ARG A 147 10.80 12.90 -6.07
C ARG A 147 11.87 11.93 -5.56
N THR A 148 12.61 12.32 -4.54
CA THR A 148 13.63 11.45 -3.90
C THR A 148 12.96 10.27 -3.21
N ASN A 149 11.86 10.49 -2.47
CA ASN A 149 11.11 9.41 -1.85
C ASN A 149 10.58 8.41 -2.88
N ALA A 150 9.94 8.90 -3.93
CA ALA A 150 9.46 8.06 -5.03
C ALA A 150 10.61 7.27 -5.70
N ALA A 151 11.76 7.92 -5.93
CA ALA A 151 12.93 7.26 -6.51
C ALA A 151 13.50 6.14 -5.62
N VAL A 152 13.45 6.28 -4.29
CA VAL A 152 13.85 5.22 -3.35
C VAL A 152 12.91 4.01 -3.51
N ILE A 153 11.60 4.25 -3.53
CA ILE A 153 10.59 3.20 -3.73
C ILE A 153 10.81 2.49 -5.07
N ALA A 154 11.00 3.25 -6.15
CA ALA A 154 11.22 2.71 -7.48
C ALA A 154 12.51 1.87 -7.59
N ARG A 155 13.60 2.30 -6.97
CA ARG A 155 14.87 1.57 -6.95
C ARG A 155 14.77 0.25 -6.19
N ILE A 156 14.09 0.25 -5.05
CA ILE A 156 13.82 -0.98 -4.28
C ILE A 156 12.98 -1.94 -5.12
N SER A 157 11.89 -1.45 -5.73
CA SER A 157 11.05 -2.25 -6.62
C SER A 157 11.85 -2.86 -7.77
N ARG A 158 12.72 -2.09 -8.41
CA ARG A 158 13.58 -2.56 -9.49
C ARG A 158 14.55 -3.67 -9.03
N LEU A 159 15.19 -3.50 -7.89
CA LEU A 159 16.11 -4.52 -7.35
C LEU A 159 15.39 -5.83 -7.07
N VAL A 160 14.17 -5.78 -6.50
CA VAL A 160 13.35 -6.97 -6.26
C VAL A 160 12.94 -7.64 -7.58
N TYR A 161 12.53 -6.85 -8.57
CA TYR A 161 12.19 -7.36 -9.90
C TYR A 161 13.37 -8.06 -10.57
N ASP A 162 14.54 -7.43 -10.59
CA ASP A 162 15.76 -8.00 -11.18
C ASP A 162 16.16 -9.30 -10.47
N TYR A 163 15.98 -9.39 -9.16
CA TYR A 163 16.21 -10.62 -8.42
C TYR A 163 15.19 -11.72 -8.78
N ALA A 164 13.92 -11.37 -8.83
CA ALA A 164 12.83 -12.33 -9.10
C ALA A 164 12.86 -12.89 -10.53
N THR A 165 13.37 -12.11 -11.50
CA THR A 165 13.49 -12.52 -12.91
C THR A 165 14.72 -13.38 -13.20
N ARG A 166 15.74 -13.42 -12.32
CA ARG A 166 16.94 -14.26 -12.46
C ARG A 166 16.73 -15.71 -12.02
N ARG A 167 15.61 -16.01 -11.38
CA ARG A 167 15.23 -17.34 -10.86
C ARG A 167 14.14 -17.96 -11.70
#